data_96c131eca0b030c8b26ba68c309860fc
#
_entry.id   96c131eca0b030c8b26ba68c309860fc
#
_cell.length_a   1.000
_cell.length_b   1.000
_cell.length_c   1.000
_cell.angle_alpha   90.00
_cell.angle_beta   90.00
_cell.angle_gamma   90.00
#
_symmetry.space_group_name_H-M   'P 1'
#
loop_
_entity.id
_entity.type
_entity.pdbx_description
1 polymer ?
#
loop_
_entity_poly.entity_id
_entity_poly.type
_entity_poly.pdbx_seq_one_letter_code
_entity_poly.pdbx_strand_id
1 'polypeptide(L)'
;MKTINFVILSIFLASCIERFNPPDLVDTSGIAVTGIITDENPAEVYLEKPVRLYDDRRKVVGITDATISVFENDEFFETLAEDTAGVYKGNRIGLSGNTYHLEIELADARLIISTPQLLKPKSAKGTLSKEEARQYYIDQDGNSVPEYGVNINTYINSDTISQYYRWTFSGTYITIAPLDSTETPCYVPDYMKSYFAIGKSVSKESDILSQNIRFFSRHKKFFYGYSCEVTQLALNEDTYNYWKQIDDQQNQVGSIFDSTPDQIIGNLTYQTDNTPVPGFFEASSVRTQRIFIRPTDFEVPPTFVTVQCLPYNPPIDPVWCEDCSLYYTTSTRIKPSYWPD
;
A
#
# COMPACT_ATOMS: atom_id res chain seq x y z
N MET A 1 61.59 -20.25 -10.93
CA MET A 1 60.37 -19.84 -11.68
C MET A 1 59.08 -20.36 -11.07
N LYS A 2 58.97 -21.56 -10.47
CA LYS A 2 57.71 -22.05 -9.86
C LYS A 2 57.25 -21.32 -8.61
N THR A 3 58.14 -20.77 -7.79
CA THR A 3 57.87 -20.02 -6.57
C THR A 3 57.31 -18.61 -6.81
N ILE A 4 57.74 -17.95 -7.91
CA ILE A 4 57.25 -16.60 -8.28
C ILE A 4 55.79 -16.67 -8.76
N ASN A 5 55.39 -17.71 -9.49
CA ASN A 5 54.02 -17.87 -9.95
C ASN A 5 53.02 -18.10 -8.80
N PHE A 6 53.46 -18.70 -7.68
CA PHE A 6 52.61 -18.93 -6.51
C PHE A 6 52.39 -17.66 -5.70
N VAL A 7 53.38 -16.76 -5.60
CA VAL A 7 53.26 -15.47 -4.94
C VAL A 7 52.38 -14.53 -5.72
N ILE A 8 52.45 -14.51 -7.05
CA ILE A 8 51.57 -13.70 -7.91
C ILE A 8 50.11 -14.16 -7.79
N LEU A 9 49.84 -15.47 -7.74
CA LEU A 9 48.48 -15.99 -7.59
C LEU A 9 47.88 -15.65 -6.20
N SER A 10 48.69 -15.59 -5.14
CA SER A 10 48.21 -15.21 -3.79
C SER A 10 47.82 -13.74 -3.67
N ILE A 11 48.36 -12.84 -4.49
CA ILE A 11 48.03 -11.41 -4.46
C ILE A 11 46.64 -11.13 -5.07
N PHE A 12 46.18 -11.96 -6.01
CA PHE A 12 44.85 -11.84 -6.62
C PHE A 12 43.70 -12.30 -5.74
N LEU A 13 43.96 -13.00 -4.63
CA LEU A 13 42.94 -13.47 -3.69
C LEU A 13 42.65 -12.51 -2.54
N ALA A 14 43.39 -11.39 -2.43
CA ALA A 14 43.13 -10.32 -1.46
C ALA A 14 42.19 -9.26 -2.08
N SER A 15 41.07 -9.69 -2.64
CA SER A 15 39.97 -8.77 -2.96
C SER A 15 39.30 -8.38 -1.65
N CYS A 16 39.66 -7.22 -1.12
CA CYS A 16 38.91 -6.61 -0.04
C CYS A 16 37.50 -6.30 -0.54
N ILE A 17 36.51 -6.99 -0.02
CA ILE A 17 35.11 -6.56 -0.15
C ILE A 17 34.99 -5.34 0.78
N GLU A 18 35.15 -4.15 0.23
CA GLU A 18 34.77 -2.94 0.95
C GLU A 18 33.24 -2.95 1.15
N ARG A 19 32.82 -2.77 2.38
CA ARG A 19 31.41 -2.49 2.64
C ARG A 19 31.06 -1.18 1.94
N PHE A 20 30.24 -1.25 0.94
CA PHE A 20 29.60 -0.08 0.37
C PHE A 20 28.71 0.52 1.45
N ASN A 21 29.15 1.63 2.04
CA ASN A 21 28.28 2.48 2.83
C ASN A 21 27.70 3.50 1.87
N PRO A 22 26.42 3.36 1.48
CA PRO A 22 25.80 4.37 0.64
C PRO A 22 25.91 5.72 1.37
N PRO A 23 26.22 6.80 0.64
CA PRO A 23 26.20 8.13 1.24
C PRO A 23 24.81 8.35 1.86
N ASP A 24 24.77 9.07 2.98
CA ASP A 24 23.50 9.46 3.62
C ASP A 24 22.73 10.38 2.67
N LEU A 25 22.01 9.78 1.73
CA LEU A 25 21.24 10.50 0.69
C LEU A 25 19.89 11.02 1.22
N VAL A 26 19.51 10.63 2.42
CA VAL A 26 18.24 11.08 3.02
C VAL A 26 18.56 12.15 4.05
N ASP A 27 18.24 13.38 3.72
CA ASP A 27 18.16 14.45 4.70
C ASP A 27 16.97 14.15 5.63
N THR A 28 17.28 13.59 6.81
CA THR A 28 16.27 13.29 7.84
C THR A 28 15.75 14.53 8.56
N SER A 29 16.28 15.72 8.22
CA SER A 29 15.73 17.02 8.65
C SER A 29 14.52 17.43 7.82
N GLY A 30 14.29 16.75 6.69
CA GLY A 30 13.19 17.02 5.79
C GLY A 30 11.81 16.65 6.36
N ILE A 31 10.80 16.99 5.59
CA ILE A 31 9.39 16.72 5.87
C ILE A 31 8.85 15.94 4.69
N ALA A 32 8.01 14.94 4.96
CA ALA A 32 7.21 14.25 3.95
C ALA A 32 5.74 14.48 4.25
N VAL A 33 4.95 14.73 3.19
CA VAL A 33 3.52 15.00 3.30
C VAL A 33 2.76 14.01 2.42
N THR A 34 1.85 13.24 3.01
CA THR A 34 0.90 12.43 2.25
C THR A 34 -0.51 12.83 2.64
N GLY A 35 -1.30 13.29 1.68
CA GLY A 35 -2.66 13.74 1.96
C GLY A 35 -3.64 13.28 0.90
N ILE A 36 -4.87 13.05 1.30
CA ILE A 36 -5.97 12.72 0.40
C ILE A 36 -7.28 13.35 0.89
N ILE A 37 -8.07 13.86 -0.05
CA ILE A 37 -9.48 14.17 0.15
C ILE A 37 -10.31 13.41 -0.87
N THR A 38 -11.47 12.90 -0.45
CA THR A 38 -12.34 12.14 -1.35
C THR A 38 -13.80 12.62 -1.25
N ASP A 39 -14.64 12.15 -2.16
CA ASP A 39 -16.09 12.36 -2.13
C ASP A 39 -16.84 11.43 -1.15
N GLU A 40 -16.10 10.58 -0.41
CA GLU A 40 -16.67 9.67 0.60
C GLU A 40 -16.04 9.87 2.00
N ASN A 41 -14.79 10.33 2.04
CA ASN A 41 -14.08 10.56 3.31
C ASN A 41 -13.50 11.98 3.36
N PRO A 42 -13.52 12.61 4.55
CA PRO A 42 -12.85 13.88 4.78
C PRO A 42 -11.36 13.84 4.47
N ALA A 43 -10.74 15.01 4.38
CA ALA A 43 -9.31 15.10 4.20
C ALA A 43 -8.54 14.43 5.34
N GLU A 44 -7.54 13.64 5.00
CA GLU A 44 -6.57 13.05 5.94
C GLU A 44 -5.16 13.35 5.43
N VAL A 45 -4.33 13.91 6.31
CA VAL A 45 -2.96 14.32 5.98
C VAL A 45 -2.00 13.73 7.00
N TYR A 46 -0.97 13.06 6.51
CA TYR A 46 0.16 12.54 7.26
C TYR A 46 1.35 13.49 7.07
N LEU A 47 1.86 14.02 8.15
CA LEU A 47 3.02 14.90 8.19
C LEU A 47 4.12 14.23 8.99
N GLU A 48 5.17 13.78 8.31
CA GLU A 48 6.13 12.84 8.87
C GLU A 48 7.57 13.24 8.54
N LYS A 49 8.50 12.78 9.37
CA LYS A 49 9.93 12.85 9.04
C LYS A 49 10.32 11.67 8.18
N PRO A 50 11.10 11.87 7.10
CA PRO A 50 11.64 10.77 6.31
C PRO A 50 12.45 9.82 7.19
N VAL A 51 12.30 8.52 6.97
CA VAL A 51 13.01 7.47 7.71
C VAL A 51 14.10 6.89 6.82
N ARG A 52 15.29 6.69 7.36
CA ARG A 52 16.38 6.01 6.63
C ARG A 52 16.04 4.55 6.40
N LEU A 53 16.34 4.06 5.20
CA LEU A 53 16.03 2.67 4.79
C LEU A 53 16.70 1.62 5.68
N TYR A 54 17.86 1.99 6.28
CA TYR A 54 18.70 1.12 7.13
C TYR A 54 18.48 1.30 8.63
N ASP A 55 17.48 2.09 9.02
CA ASP A 55 17.15 2.22 10.44
C ASP A 55 16.30 1.01 10.87
N ASP A 56 16.91 0.09 11.64
CA ASP A 56 16.23 -1.10 12.16
C ASP A 56 15.01 -0.76 13.04
N ARG A 57 14.89 0.49 13.48
CA ARG A 57 13.80 0.93 14.36
C ARG A 57 12.63 1.56 13.60
N ARG A 58 12.66 1.69 12.29
CA ARG A 58 11.61 2.19 11.36
C ARG A 58 10.41 2.88 12.05
N LYS A 59 10.66 3.65 13.09
CA LYS A 59 9.60 4.37 13.77
C LYS A 59 9.34 5.65 12.98
N VAL A 60 8.22 5.69 12.30
CA VAL A 60 7.73 6.93 11.69
C VAL A 60 7.57 7.97 12.79
N VAL A 61 8.15 9.15 12.58
CA VAL A 61 8.05 10.27 13.51
C VAL A 61 7.11 11.29 12.92
N GLY A 62 5.91 11.38 13.47
CA GLY A 62 4.92 12.40 13.11
C GLY A 62 5.40 13.79 13.53
N ILE A 63 5.05 14.80 12.72
CA ILE A 63 5.31 16.21 13.01
C ILE A 63 4.01 16.81 13.56
N THR A 64 4.08 17.34 14.79
CA THR A 64 2.97 17.93 15.52
C THR A 64 2.98 19.46 15.42
N ASP A 65 1.93 20.07 15.94
CA ASP A 65 1.82 21.53 16.08
C ASP A 65 1.86 22.28 14.74
N ALA A 66 1.46 21.63 13.63
CA ALA A 66 1.25 22.30 12.34
C ALA A 66 -0.21 22.74 12.21
N THR A 67 -0.44 23.85 11.51
CA THR A 67 -1.77 24.25 11.08
C THR A 67 -1.95 23.84 9.62
N ILE A 68 -2.88 22.94 9.36
CA ILE A 68 -3.16 22.44 7.99
C ILE A 68 -4.52 22.93 7.57
N SER A 69 -4.55 23.73 6.52
CA SER A 69 -5.77 24.27 5.90
C SER A 69 -6.00 23.64 4.53
N VAL A 70 -7.23 23.25 4.28
CA VAL A 70 -7.70 22.81 2.96
C VAL A 70 -8.43 23.97 2.29
N PHE A 71 -8.19 24.14 1.01
CA PHE A 71 -8.89 25.12 0.18
C PHE A 71 -9.66 24.40 -0.92
N GLU A 72 -10.86 24.90 -1.22
CA GLU A 72 -11.73 24.41 -2.31
C GLU A 72 -11.92 25.55 -3.31
N ASN A 73 -11.51 25.35 -4.57
CA ASN A 73 -11.57 26.38 -5.63
C ASN A 73 -10.93 27.72 -5.19
N ASP A 74 -9.78 27.63 -4.52
CA ASP A 74 -9.02 28.75 -3.94
C ASP A 74 -9.69 29.49 -2.78
N GLU A 75 -10.84 29.02 -2.28
CA GLU A 75 -11.50 29.53 -1.09
C GLU A 75 -11.23 28.62 0.12
N PHE A 76 -11.10 29.21 1.31
CA PHE A 76 -10.90 28.44 2.53
C PHE A 76 -12.04 27.45 2.75
N PHE A 77 -11.68 26.16 2.90
CA PHE A 77 -12.63 25.08 3.08
C PHE A 77 -12.73 24.66 4.55
N GLU A 78 -11.62 24.20 5.14
CA GLU A 78 -11.54 23.84 6.57
C GLU A 78 -10.10 23.79 7.06
N THR A 79 -9.93 23.86 8.39
CA THR A 79 -8.66 23.50 9.05
C THR A 79 -8.77 22.11 9.62
N LEU A 80 -7.75 21.27 9.39
CA LEU A 80 -7.70 19.91 9.89
C LEU A 80 -7.30 19.89 11.38
N ALA A 81 -7.90 18.97 12.13
CA ALA A 81 -7.53 18.72 13.53
C ALA A 81 -6.45 17.61 13.62
N GLU A 82 -5.47 17.80 14.48
CA GLU A 82 -4.51 16.74 14.82
C GLU A 82 -5.22 15.64 15.61
N ASP A 83 -5.29 14.43 15.05
CA ASP A 83 -5.92 13.24 15.66
C ASP A 83 -4.90 12.45 16.48
N THR A 84 -3.74 12.19 15.90
CA THR A 84 -2.56 11.62 16.56
C THR A 84 -1.31 12.29 16.01
N ALA A 85 -0.16 12.11 16.67
CA ALA A 85 1.08 12.76 16.28
C ALA A 85 1.36 12.62 14.77
N GLY A 86 1.30 13.74 14.05
CA GLY A 86 1.54 13.81 12.61
C GLY A 86 0.38 13.35 11.73
N VAL A 87 -0.79 13.05 12.29
CA VAL A 87 -1.99 12.69 11.53
C VAL A 87 -3.06 13.75 11.73
N TYR A 88 -3.47 14.41 10.66
CA TYR A 88 -4.43 15.50 10.68
C TYR A 88 -5.68 15.11 9.89
N LYS A 89 -6.86 15.35 10.44
CA LYS A 89 -8.14 14.95 9.86
C LYS A 89 -9.13 16.11 9.77
N GLY A 90 -9.83 16.15 8.64
CA GLY A 90 -10.96 17.04 8.42
C GLY A 90 -12.29 16.45 8.88
N ASN A 91 -13.34 17.22 8.65
CA ASN A 91 -14.72 16.81 8.94
C ASN A 91 -15.61 16.88 7.69
N ARG A 92 -15.13 17.46 6.61
CA ARG A 92 -15.88 17.70 5.38
C ARG A 92 -15.34 16.81 4.26
N ILE A 93 -16.26 16.21 3.49
CA ILE A 93 -15.93 15.46 2.29
C ILE A 93 -15.78 16.40 1.09
N GLY A 94 -14.98 15.99 0.11
CA GLY A 94 -14.82 16.71 -1.12
C GLY A 94 -16.05 16.63 -2.03
N LEU A 95 -16.23 17.63 -2.87
CA LEU A 95 -17.25 17.67 -3.90
C LEU A 95 -16.64 17.46 -5.28
N SER A 96 -17.23 16.55 -6.01
CA SER A 96 -16.85 16.23 -7.38
C SER A 96 -16.96 17.45 -8.30
N GLY A 97 -15.95 17.70 -9.10
CA GLY A 97 -15.84 18.85 -10.00
C GLY A 97 -15.08 20.04 -9.40
N ASN A 98 -14.81 20.05 -8.10
CA ASN A 98 -14.03 21.09 -7.44
C ASN A 98 -12.53 20.73 -7.40
N THR A 99 -11.69 21.76 -7.26
CA THR A 99 -10.26 21.62 -7.02
C THR A 99 -9.95 21.82 -5.55
N TYR A 100 -8.95 21.08 -5.05
CA TYR A 100 -8.51 21.14 -3.67
C TYR A 100 -7.01 21.33 -3.59
N HIS A 101 -6.54 22.16 -2.65
CA HIS A 101 -5.13 22.25 -2.32
C HIS A 101 -4.92 22.40 -0.80
N LEU A 102 -3.70 22.14 -0.36
CA LEU A 102 -3.27 22.27 1.04
C LEU A 102 -2.38 23.50 1.22
N GLU A 103 -2.57 24.18 2.35
CA GLU A 103 -1.57 25.04 2.96
C GLU A 103 -1.21 24.50 4.34
N ILE A 104 0.08 24.28 4.60
CA ILE A 104 0.61 23.70 5.83
C ILE A 104 1.57 24.72 6.46
N GLU A 105 1.17 25.37 7.53
CA GLU A 105 2.03 26.21 8.34
C GLU A 105 2.65 25.37 9.45
N LEU A 106 3.97 25.27 9.44
CA LEU A 106 4.73 24.54 10.44
C LEU A 106 4.97 25.38 11.69
N ALA A 107 5.29 24.75 12.80
CA ALA A 107 5.59 25.42 14.08
C ALA A 107 6.72 26.48 13.99
N ASP A 108 7.61 26.35 13.00
CA ASP A 108 8.68 27.33 12.73
C ASP A 108 8.32 28.38 11.68
N ALA A 109 7.02 28.53 11.38
CA ALA A 109 6.42 29.45 10.42
C ALA A 109 6.83 29.23 8.94
N ARG A 110 7.42 28.10 8.58
CA ARG A 110 7.56 27.69 7.17
C ARG A 110 6.19 27.29 6.62
N LEU A 111 5.90 27.72 5.40
CA LEU A 111 4.66 27.40 4.71
C LEU A 111 4.91 26.45 3.54
N ILE A 112 4.20 25.34 3.51
CA ILE A 112 4.18 24.36 2.43
C ILE A 112 2.86 24.45 1.71
N ILE A 113 2.86 24.49 0.38
CA ILE A 113 1.66 24.57 -0.45
C ILE A 113 1.66 23.43 -1.45
N SER A 114 0.49 22.83 -1.65
CA SER A 114 0.31 21.85 -2.75
C SER A 114 -0.26 22.56 -3.99
N THR A 115 -0.01 21.99 -5.18
CA THR A 115 -0.75 22.40 -6.37
C THR A 115 -2.23 21.95 -6.26
N PRO A 116 -3.18 22.72 -6.82
CA PRO A 116 -4.59 22.33 -6.84
C PRO A 116 -4.82 21.00 -7.58
N GLN A 117 -5.60 20.11 -6.97
CA GLN A 117 -5.97 18.81 -7.50
C GLN A 117 -7.47 18.76 -7.79
N LEU A 118 -7.84 18.43 -9.04
CA LEU A 118 -9.23 18.27 -9.43
C LEU A 118 -9.79 16.95 -8.88
N LEU A 119 -10.83 17.02 -8.07
CA LEU A 119 -11.62 15.88 -7.66
C LEU A 119 -12.58 15.51 -8.82
N LYS A 120 -12.18 14.55 -9.63
CA LYS A 120 -12.99 14.13 -10.78
C LYS A 120 -14.30 13.48 -10.34
N PRO A 121 -15.34 13.53 -11.16
CA PRO A 121 -16.56 12.78 -10.94
C PRO A 121 -16.29 11.27 -10.84
N LYS A 122 -17.16 10.55 -10.13
CA LYS A 122 -17.07 9.09 -10.02
C LYS A 122 -17.04 8.45 -11.40
N SER A 123 -15.98 7.72 -11.68
CA SER A 123 -15.85 6.92 -12.89
C SER A 123 -16.85 5.76 -12.93
N ALA A 124 -16.97 5.08 -14.08
CA ALA A 124 -17.71 3.84 -14.15
C ALA A 124 -17.21 2.82 -13.13
N LYS A 125 -18.15 2.09 -12.54
CA LYS A 125 -17.82 1.03 -11.59
C LYS A 125 -17.23 -0.15 -12.35
N GLY A 126 -16.01 -0.55 -12.02
CA GLY A 126 -15.41 -1.76 -12.53
C GLY A 126 -16.15 -3.00 -12.06
N THR A 127 -16.27 -4.01 -12.89
CA THR A 127 -16.75 -5.35 -12.50
C THR A 127 -15.53 -6.14 -12.01
N LEU A 128 -15.61 -6.66 -10.79
CA LEU A 128 -14.56 -7.52 -10.24
C LEU A 128 -14.82 -8.98 -10.62
N SER A 129 -13.77 -9.68 -10.97
CA SER A 129 -13.78 -11.14 -11.12
C SER A 129 -12.57 -11.74 -10.44
N LYS A 130 -12.63 -13.03 -10.20
CA LYS A 130 -11.50 -13.81 -9.67
C LYS A 130 -11.28 -15.03 -10.53
N GLU A 131 -10.03 -15.43 -10.68
CA GLU A 131 -9.62 -16.61 -11.41
C GLU A 131 -8.44 -17.30 -10.75
N GLU A 132 -8.35 -18.61 -10.90
CA GLU A 132 -7.18 -19.38 -10.52
C GLU A 132 -5.94 -18.85 -11.24
N ALA A 133 -4.83 -18.72 -10.52
CA ALA A 133 -3.61 -18.22 -11.10
C ALA A 133 -2.38 -18.93 -10.56
N ARG A 134 -1.36 -18.98 -11.41
CA ARG A 134 -0.04 -19.50 -11.06
C ARG A 134 1.03 -18.52 -11.52
N GLN A 135 1.86 -18.10 -10.59
CA GLN A 135 3.08 -17.35 -10.88
C GLN A 135 4.30 -18.24 -10.66
N TYR A 136 5.45 -17.82 -11.15
CA TYR A 136 6.70 -18.56 -10.94
C TYR A 136 7.72 -17.60 -10.34
N TYR A 137 8.43 -18.06 -9.34
CA TYR A 137 9.60 -17.36 -8.78
C TYR A 137 10.82 -18.27 -8.84
N ILE A 138 11.99 -17.66 -8.79
CA ILE A 138 13.25 -18.37 -8.72
C ILE A 138 13.63 -18.53 -7.25
N ASP A 139 13.82 -19.76 -6.79
CA ASP A 139 14.25 -20.04 -5.43
C ASP A 139 15.76 -19.76 -5.23
N GLN A 140 16.25 -19.95 -4.01
CA GLN A 140 17.65 -19.71 -3.67
C GLN A 140 18.63 -20.65 -4.42
N ASP A 141 18.16 -21.79 -4.91
CA ASP A 141 18.92 -22.78 -5.66
C ASP A 141 18.84 -22.55 -7.19
N GLY A 142 18.12 -21.50 -7.63
CA GLY A 142 17.95 -21.14 -9.03
C GLY A 142 16.84 -21.91 -9.76
N ASN A 143 15.99 -22.65 -9.05
CA ASN A 143 14.90 -23.41 -9.64
C ASN A 143 13.65 -22.53 -9.81
N SER A 144 12.91 -22.75 -10.90
CA SER A 144 11.60 -22.14 -11.11
C SER A 144 10.54 -22.90 -10.31
N VAL A 145 9.98 -22.23 -9.30
CA VAL A 145 8.98 -22.80 -8.39
C VAL A 145 7.62 -22.16 -8.62
N PRO A 146 6.52 -22.95 -8.78
CA PRO A 146 5.19 -22.40 -8.94
C PRO A 146 4.63 -21.88 -7.62
N GLU A 147 4.09 -20.68 -7.66
CA GLU A 147 3.30 -20.07 -6.59
C GLU A 147 1.82 -20.05 -7.00
N TYR A 148 1.01 -20.88 -6.37
CA TYR A 148 -0.42 -20.97 -6.63
C TYR A 148 -1.18 -19.84 -5.95
N GLY A 149 -2.18 -19.30 -6.61
CA GLY A 149 -2.93 -18.17 -6.08
C GLY A 149 -4.23 -17.89 -6.82
N VAL A 150 -4.78 -16.73 -6.53
CA VAL A 150 -5.99 -16.19 -7.16
C VAL A 150 -5.70 -14.78 -7.64
N ASN A 151 -5.97 -14.53 -8.90
CA ASN A 151 -6.00 -13.19 -9.48
C ASN A 151 -7.34 -12.52 -9.22
N ILE A 152 -7.29 -11.26 -8.82
CA ILE A 152 -8.44 -10.36 -8.87
C ILE A 152 -8.28 -9.47 -10.10
N ASN A 153 -9.24 -9.55 -10.99
CA ASN A 153 -9.30 -8.76 -12.21
C ASN A 153 -10.41 -7.73 -12.11
N THR A 154 -10.22 -6.59 -12.76
CA THR A 154 -11.26 -5.58 -12.95
C THR A 154 -11.53 -5.37 -14.43
N TYR A 155 -12.79 -5.12 -14.75
CA TYR A 155 -13.25 -4.76 -16.09
C TYR A 155 -14.00 -3.45 -15.99
N ILE A 156 -13.48 -2.38 -16.59
CA ILE A 156 -14.09 -1.06 -16.57
C ILE A 156 -14.44 -0.70 -18.00
N ASN A 157 -15.72 -0.43 -18.26
CA ASN A 157 -16.11 0.20 -19.51
C ASN A 157 -15.54 1.61 -19.55
N SER A 158 -14.80 1.92 -20.61
CA SER A 158 -14.28 3.24 -20.83
C SER A 158 -15.42 4.26 -20.74
N ASP A 159 -15.31 5.21 -19.85
CA ASP A 159 -16.15 6.40 -19.84
C ASP A 159 -15.28 7.61 -20.15
N THR A 160 -15.91 8.73 -20.49
CA THR A 160 -15.21 9.98 -20.79
C THR A 160 -14.78 10.72 -19.52
N ILE A 161 -15.12 10.20 -18.33
CA ILE A 161 -14.96 10.88 -17.05
C ILE A 161 -13.57 10.69 -16.47
N SER A 162 -13.10 9.45 -16.44
CA SER A 162 -11.75 9.15 -15.96
C SER A 162 -11.06 8.12 -16.85
N GLN A 163 -9.79 8.38 -17.12
CA GLN A 163 -8.92 7.46 -17.86
C GLN A 163 -7.85 6.85 -16.95
N TYR A 164 -7.73 7.33 -15.71
CA TYR A 164 -6.70 6.96 -14.77
C TYR A 164 -7.31 6.42 -13.50
N TYR A 165 -6.80 5.30 -13.03
CA TYR A 165 -7.34 4.57 -11.88
C TYR A 165 -6.23 4.13 -10.93
N ARG A 166 -6.57 4.09 -9.65
CA ARG A 166 -5.79 3.39 -8.63
C ARG A 166 -6.74 2.51 -7.83
N TRP A 167 -6.27 1.32 -7.48
CA TRP A 167 -6.99 0.40 -6.60
C TRP A 167 -6.18 0.19 -5.33
N THR A 168 -6.84 0.30 -4.21
CA THR A 168 -6.29 -0.07 -2.91
C THR A 168 -7.11 -1.21 -2.32
N PHE A 169 -6.53 -1.90 -1.34
CA PHE A 169 -7.10 -3.14 -0.83
C PHE A 169 -7.12 -3.16 0.68
N SER A 170 -8.19 -3.69 1.25
CA SER A 170 -8.26 -4.15 2.62
C SER A 170 -8.97 -5.49 2.67
N GLY A 171 -8.82 -6.22 3.75
CA GLY A 171 -9.41 -7.54 3.84
C GLY A 171 -9.86 -7.91 5.23
N THR A 172 -10.63 -8.98 5.28
CA THR A 172 -10.97 -9.68 6.52
C THR A 172 -10.97 -11.17 6.22
N TYR A 173 -10.35 -11.96 7.08
CA TYR A 173 -10.40 -13.42 6.97
C TYR A 173 -10.95 -14.03 8.24
N ILE A 174 -11.46 -15.26 8.09
CA ILE A 174 -11.91 -16.07 9.22
C ILE A 174 -10.75 -16.93 9.71
N THR A 175 -10.62 -17.03 11.01
CA THR A 175 -9.82 -18.06 11.69
C THR A 175 -10.59 -18.63 12.86
N ILE A 176 -10.30 -19.88 13.20
CA ILE A 176 -10.86 -20.57 14.35
C ILE A 176 -9.66 -21.05 15.17
N ALA A 177 -9.74 -20.93 16.50
CA ALA A 177 -8.68 -21.42 17.35
C ALA A 177 -8.62 -22.96 17.27
N PRO A 178 -7.45 -23.57 17.11
CA PRO A 178 -7.32 -25.02 16.84
C PRO A 178 -7.88 -25.92 17.94
N LEU A 179 -7.95 -25.44 19.16
CA LEU A 179 -8.47 -26.18 20.32
C LEU A 179 -9.81 -25.62 20.83
N ASP A 180 -10.42 -24.68 20.09
CA ASP A 180 -11.76 -24.16 20.45
C ASP A 180 -12.82 -25.23 20.17
N SER A 181 -13.34 -25.81 21.23
CA SER A 181 -14.41 -26.84 21.16
C SER A 181 -15.74 -26.30 20.65
N THR A 182 -15.91 -24.97 20.62
CA THR A 182 -17.12 -24.30 20.12
C THR A 182 -17.02 -23.91 18.67
N GLU A 183 -15.83 -24.05 18.07
CA GLU A 183 -15.53 -23.64 16.68
C GLU A 183 -15.96 -22.21 16.37
N THR A 184 -15.89 -21.31 17.37
CA THR A 184 -16.35 -19.94 17.22
C THR A 184 -15.37 -19.13 16.37
N PRO A 185 -15.79 -18.57 15.22
CA PRO A 185 -14.89 -17.85 14.34
C PRO A 185 -14.46 -16.50 14.89
N CYS A 186 -13.22 -16.12 14.63
CA CYS A 186 -12.73 -14.75 14.69
C CYS A 186 -12.63 -14.17 13.28
N TYR A 187 -13.11 -12.94 13.11
CA TYR A 187 -12.96 -12.14 11.91
C TYR A 187 -11.77 -11.20 12.08
N VAL A 188 -10.70 -11.46 11.37
CA VAL A 188 -9.41 -10.79 11.52
C VAL A 188 -9.21 -9.78 10.39
N PRO A 189 -9.06 -8.48 10.68
CA PRO A 189 -8.75 -7.51 9.64
C PRO A 189 -7.35 -7.75 9.05
N ASP A 190 -7.23 -7.58 7.74
CA ASP A 190 -5.99 -7.69 6.97
C ASP A 190 -5.71 -6.34 6.29
N TYR A 191 -4.82 -5.57 6.89
CA TYR A 191 -4.47 -4.23 6.40
C TYR A 191 -3.39 -4.32 5.34
N MET A 192 -3.71 -3.96 4.11
CA MET A 192 -2.81 -4.00 2.95
C MET A 192 -2.37 -2.59 2.52
N LYS A 193 -2.00 -1.74 3.47
CA LYS A 193 -1.68 -0.33 3.23
C LYS A 193 -0.60 -0.06 2.16
N SER A 194 0.32 -1.00 1.98
CA SER A 194 1.44 -0.85 1.04
C SER A 194 1.13 -1.35 -0.38
N TYR A 195 -0.04 -1.96 -0.59
CA TYR A 195 -0.40 -2.54 -1.87
C TYR A 195 -1.41 -1.67 -2.60
N PHE A 196 -1.07 -1.31 -3.81
CA PHE A 196 -1.97 -0.67 -4.75
C PHE A 196 -1.73 -1.22 -6.16
N ALA A 197 -2.69 -1.01 -7.03
CA ALA A 197 -2.55 -1.19 -8.46
C ALA A 197 -2.94 0.09 -9.16
N ILE A 198 -2.33 0.35 -10.30
CA ILE A 198 -2.68 1.50 -11.15
C ILE A 198 -3.04 1.02 -12.55
N GLY A 199 -3.88 1.79 -13.23
CA GLY A 199 -4.29 1.50 -14.60
C GLY A 199 -4.67 2.75 -15.35
N LYS A 200 -4.52 2.66 -16.68
CA LYS A 200 -4.90 3.72 -17.60
C LYS A 200 -5.72 3.11 -18.74
N SER A 201 -6.89 3.68 -18.99
CA SER A 201 -7.66 3.35 -20.19
C SER A 201 -6.97 3.96 -21.42
N VAL A 202 -6.76 3.15 -22.46
CA VAL A 202 -5.92 3.52 -23.61
C VAL A 202 -6.73 4.10 -24.76
N SER A 203 -8.05 3.90 -24.80
CA SER A 203 -8.86 4.30 -25.98
C SER A 203 -10.09 5.12 -25.61
N LYS A 204 -10.53 5.94 -26.58
CA LYS A 204 -11.73 6.78 -26.48
C LYS A 204 -12.99 6.09 -26.95
N GLU A 205 -12.91 4.93 -27.60
CA GLU A 205 -14.06 4.24 -28.19
C GLU A 205 -14.14 2.78 -27.71
N SER A 206 -15.15 2.47 -26.92
CA SER A 206 -15.63 1.12 -26.57
C SER A 206 -14.67 0.15 -25.91
N ASP A 207 -13.52 0.57 -25.45
CA ASP A 207 -12.57 -0.36 -24.86
C ASP A 207 -12.85 -0.62 -23.39
N ILE A 208 -12.92 -1.89 -23.06
CA ILE A 208 -12.96 -2.36 -21.68
C ILE A 208 -11.51 -2.37 -21.17
N LEU A 209 -11.22 -1.58 -20.15
CA LEU A 209 -10.00 -1.78 -19.38
C LEU A 209 -10.14 -3.11 -18.63
N SER A 210 -9.40 -4.12 -19.10
CA SER A 210 -9.29 -5.42 -18.42
C SER A 210 -7.90 -5.51 -17.80
N GLN A 211 -7.83 -5.61 -16.49
CA GLN A 211 -6.55 -5.62 -15.78
C GLN A 211 -6.58 -6.53 -14.56
N ASN A 212 -5.50 -7.30 -14.37
CA ASN A 212 -5.20 -7.90 -13.09
C ASN A 212 -4.76 -6.79 -12.12
N ILE A 213 -5.49 -6.65 -11.02
CA ILE A 213 -5.21 -5.63 -10.01
C ILE A 213 -4.58 -6.21 -8.76
N ARG A 214 -4.69 -7.52 -8.53
CA ARG A 214 -4.10 -8.18 -7.37
C ARG A 214 -3.94 -9.68 -7.59
N PHE A 215 -2.77 -10.20 -7.27
CA PHE A 215 -2.54 -11.62 -7.06
C PHE A 215 -2.49 -11.93 -5.57
N PHE A 216 -3.29 -12.88 -5.13
CA PHE A 216 -3.25 -13.43 -3.78
C PHE A 216 -2.59 -14.79 -3.80
N SER A 217 -1.37 -14.87 -3.31
CA SER A 217 -0.68 -16.13 -3.09
C SER A 217 -1.42 -17.00 -2.09
N ARG A 218 -1.41 -18.31 -2.32
CA ARG A 218 -2.00 -19.31 -1.43
C ARG A 218 -1.43 -19.20 -0.02
N HIS A 219 -2.28 -18.90 0.95
CA HIS A 219 -1.90 -18.73 2.35
C HIS A 219 -3.00 -19.25 3.29
N LYS A 220 -2.63 -19.64 4.53
CA LYS A 220 -3.59 -20.15 5.53
C LYS A 220 -4.77 -19.20 5.81
N LYS A 221 -4.63 -17.89 5.64
CA LYS A 221 -5.71 -16.90 5.83
C LYS A 221 -6.91 -17.11 4.90
N PHE A 222 -6.74 -17.85 3.80
CA PHE A 222 -7.83 -18.17 2.87
C PHE A 222 -8.54 -19.49 3.19
N PHE A 223 -8.12 -20.20 4.23
CA PHE A 223 -8.62 -21.55 4.52
C PHE A 223 -10.12 -21.60 4.86
N TYR A 224 -10.61 -20.64 5.65
CA TYR A 224 -12.03 -20.53 5.99
C TYR A 224 -12.77 -19.49 5.15
N GLY A 225 -12.06 -18.77 4.28
CA GLY A 225 -12.58 -17.70 3.45
C GLY A 225 -12.01 -16.33 3.78
N TYR A 226 -12.05 -15.49 2.77
CA TYR A 226 -11.46 -14.15 2.80
C TYR A 226 -12.38 -13.16 2.08
N SER A 227 -12.65 -12.05 2.73
CA SER A 227 -13.35 -10.92 2.13
C SER A 227 -12.35 -9.86 1.75
N CYS A 228 -12.18 -9.59 0.47
CA CYS A 228 -11.36 -8.51 -0.05
C CYS A 228 -12.24 -7.31 -0.38
N GLU A 229 -11.96 -6.18 0.23
CA GLU A 229 -12.51 -4.88 -0.16
C GLU A 229 -11.55 -4.22 -1.13
N VAL A 230 -12.07 -3.81 -2.26
CA VAL A 230 -11.36 -3.13 -3.34
C VAL A 230 -11.89 -1.72 -3.47
N THR A 231 -11.07 -0.74 -3.22
CA THR A 231 -11.38 0.66 -3.37
C THR A 231 -10.79 1.18 -4.67
N GLN A 232 -11.65 1.53 -5.63
CA GLN A 232 -11.28 2.13 -6.90
C GLN A 232 -11.31 3.66 -6.77
N LEU A 233 -10.19 4.32 -7.06
CA LEU A 233 -10.06 5.77 -7.10
C LEU A 233 -9.97 6.22 -8.56
N ALA A 234 -10.73 7.27 -8.90
CA ALA A 234 -10.62 7.94 -10.19
C ALA A 234 -9.65 9.12 -10.06
N LEU A 235 -8.55 9.04 -10.78
CA LEU A 235 -7.43 9.96 -10.65
C LEU A 235 -7.47 11.05 -11.74
N ASN A 236 -6.87 12.20 -11.45
CA ASN A 236 -6.38 13.11 -12.47
C ASN A 236 -5.01 12.62 -12.99
N GLU A 237 -4.49 13.27 -14.02
CA GLU A 237 -3.24 12.84 -14.67
C GLU A 237 -2.02 13.02 -13.75
N ASP A 238 -1.95 14.11 -12.99
CA ASP A 238 -0.82 14.38 -12.09
C ASP A 238 -0.74 13.34 -10.97
N THR A 239 -1.88 13.01 -10.37
CA THR A 239 -2.00 11.94 -9.37
C THR A 239 -1.59 10.59 -9.94
N TYR A 240 -2.04 10.26 -11.16
CA TYR A 240 -1.64 9.03 -11.82
C TYR A 240 -0.13 8.97 -12.06
N ASN A 241 0.46 10.05 -12.57
CA ASN A 241 1.89 10.11 -12.85
C ASN A 241 2.73 9.96 -11.57
N TYR A 242 2.28 10.54 -10.45
CA TYR A 242 2.93 10.36 -9.15
C TYR A 242 2.92 8.89 -8.70
N TRP A 243 1.75 8.25 -8.70
CA TRP A 243 1.65 6.85 -8.31
C TRP A 243 2.36 5.90 -9.28
N LYS A 244 2.43 6.27 -10.57
CA LYS A 244 3.18 5.52 -11.57
C LYS A 244 4.68 5.53 -11.29
N GLN A 245 5.25 6.65 -10.85
CA GLN A 245 6.65 6.70 -10.44
C GLN A 245 6.93 5.74 -9.27
N ILE A 246 6.01 5.68 -8.28
CA ILE A 246 6.14 4.75 -7.14
C ILE A 246 6.03 3.30 -7.61
N ASP A 247 5.04 2.98 -8.46
CA ASP A 247 4.85 1.64 -9.01
C ASP A 247 6.06 1.17 -9.80
N ASP A 248 6.62 2.05 -10.65
CA ASP A 248 7.82 1.75 -11.43
C ASP A 248 9.04 1.46 -10.54
N GLN A 249 9.23 2.25 -9.46
CA GLN A 249 10.32 2.00 -8.52
C GLN A 249 10.14 0.71 -7.71
N GLN A 250 8.91 0.37 -7.32
CA GLN A 250 8.63 -0.87 -6.59
C GLN A 250 8.83 -2.11 -7.46
N ASN A 251 8.59 -2.01 -8.76
CA ASN A 251 8.71 -3.10 -9.72
C ASN A 251 10.11 -3.24 -10.33
N GLN A 252 11.05 -2.34 -10.01
CA GLN A 252 12.45 -2.50 -10.39
C GLN A 252 13.07 -3.67 -9.62
N VAL A 253 13.60 -4.65 -10.36
CA VAL A 253 14.10 -5.92 -9.80
C VAL A 253 15.53 -5.82 -9.26
N GLY A 254 16.14 -4.63 -9.30
CA GLY A 254 17.55 -4.44 -8.88
C GLY A 254 18.57 -5.05 -9.83
N SER A 255 18.24 -5.13 -11.12
CA SER A 255 19.16 -5.55 -12.17
C SER A 255 20.27 -4.51 -12.35
N ILE A 256 21.48 -4.96 -12.74
CA ILE A 256 22.59 -4.06 -13.09
C ILE A 256 22.30 -3.17 -14.31
N PHE A 257 21.20 -3.44 -15.01
CA PHE A 257 20.72 -2.65 -16.15
C PHE A 257 19.57 -1.72 -15.78
N ASP A 258 19.09 -1.76 -14.54
CA ASP A 258 18.03 -0.85 -14.09
C ASP A 258 18.62 0.57 -13.95
N SER A 259 17.86 1.57 -14.35
CA SER A 259 18.24 2.96 -14.11
C SER A 259 18.29 3.22 -12.60
N THR A 260 19.19 4.09 -12.18
CA THR A 260 19.16 4.57 -10.78
C THR A 260 17.78 5.15 -10.49
N PRO A 261 17.16 4.83 -9.33
CA PRO A 261 15.89 5.41 -8.97
C PRO A 261 15.96 6.94 -8.99
N ASP A 262 15.11 7.56 -9.80
CA ASP A 262 14.96 9.01 -9.81
C ASP A 262 14.20 9.46 -8.56
N GLN A 263 14.40 10.72 -8.17
CA GLN A 263 13.62 11.31 -7.09
C GLN A 263 12.15 11.40 -7.52
N ILE A 264 11.25 10.83 -6.73
CA ILE A 264 9.81 10.95 -6.95
C ILE A 264 9.41 12.41 -6.69
N ILE A 265 8.88 13.07 -7.71
CA ILE A 265 8.44 14.45 -7.64
C ILE A 265 6.95 14.46 -7.31
N GLY A 266 6.61 15.08 -6.19
CA GLY A 266 5.24 15.31 -5.77
C GLY A 266 4.69 16.66 -6.22
N ASN A 267 3.63 17.12 -5.55
CA ASN A 267 2.97 18.37 -5.86
C ASN A 267 3.03 19.40 -4.72
N LEU A 268 3.99 19.25 -3.80
CA LEU A 268 4.17 20.11 -2.64
C LEU A 268 5.49 20.87 -2.73
N THR A 269 5.47 22.15 -2.34
CA THR A 269 6.66 23.00 -2.32
C THR A 269 6.63 23.95 -1.11
N TYR A 270 7.82 24.35 -0.64
CA TYR A 270 7.90 25.51 0.26
C TYR A 270 7.55 26.80 -0.49
N GLN A 271 6.70 27.62 0.10
CA GLN A 271 6.28 28.88 -0.51
C GLN A 271 7.44 29.87 -0.73
N THR A 272 8.45 29.83 0.13
CA THR A 272 9.55 30.83 0.13
C THR A 272 10.47 30.71 -1.06
N ASP A 273 10.76 29.50 -1.55
CA ASP A 273 11.80 29.26 -2.56
C ASP A 273 11.41 28.20 -3.59
N ASN A 274 10.18 27.69 -3.53
CA ASN A 274 9.65 26.60 -4.34
C ASN A 274 10.47 25.29 -4.23
N THR A 275 11.24 25.10 -3.15
CA THR A 275 11.92 23.83 -2.91
C THR A 275 10.88 22.72 -2.77
N PRO A 276 11.01 21.60 -3.53
CA PRO A 276 10.09 20.49 -3.46
C PRO A 276 10.05 19.84 -2.07
N VAL A 277 8.85 19.50 -1.62
CA VAL A 277 8.62 18.72 -0.40
C VAL A 277 8.21 17.31 -0.82
N PRO A 278 8.87 16.25 -0.33
CA PRO A 278 8.49 14.87 -0.61
C PRO A 278 7.04 14.57 -0.24
N GLY A 279 6.36 13.84 -1.13
CA GLY A 279 4.99 13.41 -0.93
C GLY A 279 4.01 13.99 -1.92
N PHE A 280 2.71 13.82 -1.66
CA PHE A 280 1.66 14.22 -2.59
C PHE A 280 0.34 14.48 -1.85
N PHE A 281 -0.40 15.48 -2.30
CA PHE A 281 -1.79 15.69 -1.94
C PHE A 281 -2.71 15.29 -3.10
N GLU A 282 -3.64 14.39 -2.83
CA GLU A 282 -4.53 13.78 -3.81
C GLU A 282 -5.99 14.19 -3.56
N ALA A 283 -6.73 14.49 -4.63
CA ALA A 283 -8.18 14.64 -4.61
C ALA A 283 -8.79 13.62 -5.59
N SER A 284 -9.53 12.64 -5.09
CA SER A 284 -10.04 11.53 -5.89
C SER A 284 -11.45 11.12 -5.49
N SER A 285 -12.29 10.76 -6.46
CA SER A 285 -13.57 10.12 -6.18
C SER A 285 -13.39 8.62 -5.98
N VAL A 286 -14.23 8.03 -5.13
CA VAL A 286 -14.08 6.68 -4.62
C VAL A 286 -15.25 5.79 -5.00
N ARG A 287 -14.99 4.52 -5.33
CA ARG A 287 -15.97 3.43 -5.40
C ARG A 287 -15.42 2.21 -4.70
N THR A 288 -16.14 1.74 -3.72
CA THR A 288 -15.77 0.53 -2.97
C THR A 288 -16.60 -0.67 -3.40
N GLN A 289 -15.95 -1.80 -3.54
CA GLN A 289 -16.56 -3.09 -3.85
C GLN A 289 -15.92 -4.18 -3.00
N ARG A 290 -16.63 -5.30 -2.89
CA ARG A 290 -16.14 -6.44 -2.12
C ARG A 290 -16.22 -7.71 -2.93
N ILE A 291 -15.17 -8.53 -2.86
CA ILE A 291 -15.11 -9.84 -3.49
C ILE A 291 -14.68 -10.87 -2.43
N PHE A 292 -15.32 -12.05 -2.47
CA PHE A 292 -15.02 -13.13 -1.53
C PHE A 292 -14.15 -14.18 -2.21
N ILE A 293 -13.06 -14.54 -1.55
CA ILE A 293 -12.13 -15.59 -1.97
C ILE A 293 -12.34 -16.79 -1.07
N ARG A 294 -12.64 -17.94 -1.66
CA ARG A 294 -12.87 -19.21 -0.99
C ARG A 294 -11.69 -20.15 -1.22
N PRO A 295 -11.49 -21.16 -0.38
CA PRO A 295 -10.47 -22.19 -0.63
C PRO A 295 -10.58 -22.84 -2.01
N THR A 296 -11.80 -23.00 -2.51
CA THR A 296 -12.11 -23.59 -3.82
C THR A 296 -11.77 -22.72 -5.03
N ASP A 297 -11.38 -21.46 -4.80
CA ASP A 297 -10.93 -20.57 -5.85
C ASP A 297 -9.44 -20.76 -6.21
N PHE A 298 -8.73 -21.64 -5.46
CA PHE A 298 -7.33 -21.95 -5.67
C PHE A 298 -7.19 -23.31 -6.37
N GLU A 299 -6.34 -23.41 -7.39
CA GLU A 299 -5.97 -24.69 -8.02
C GLU A 299 -5.50 -25.72 -6.99
N VAL A 300 -4.69 -25.27 -6.03
CA VAL A 300 -4.29 -26.04 -4.87
C VAL A 300 -4.85 -25.34 -3.63
N PRO A 301 -5.89 -25.88 -2.98
CA PRO A 301 -6.49 -25.23 -1.83
C PRO A 301 -5.50 -24.93 -0.71
N PRO A 302 -5.67 -23.82 0.02
CA PRO A 302 -4.84 -23.52 1.18
C PRO A 302 -5.05 -24.56 2.28
N THR A 303 -3.99 -24.85 3.03
CA THR A 303 -4.04 -25.74 4.18
C THR A 303 -3.85 -24.96 5.46
N PHE A 304 -4.52 -25.40 6.52
CA PHE A 304 -4.36 -24.83 7.85
C PHE A 304 -3.64 -25.86 8.74
N VAL A 305 -2.37 -25.60 9.03
CA VAL A 305 -1.58 -26.42 9.95
C VAL A 305 -1.05 -25.51 11.05
N THR A 306 -1.56 -25.67 12.26
CA THR A 306 -1.02 -25.00 13.45
C THR A 306 -0.12 -25.94 14.22
N VAL A 307 1.13 -26.03 13.80
CA VAL A 307 2.18 -26.80 14.51
C VAL A 307 2.39 -26.26 15.95
N GLN A 308 2.03 -25.00 16.18
CA GLN A 308 2.24 -24.29 17.43
C GLN A 308 1.29 -24.69 18.57
N CYS A 309 0.14 -25.26 18.24
CA CYS A 309 -0.84 -25.73 19.22
C CYS A 309 -0.79 -27.25 19.46
N LEU A 310 0.26 -27.93 19.00
CA LEU A 310 0.48 -29.33 19.32
C LEU A 310 1.01 -29.46 20.76
N PRO A 311 0.57 -30.48 21.53
CA PRO A 311 0.91 -30.63 22.95
C PRO A 311 2.40 -30.83 23.24
N TYR A 312 3.21 -31.01 22.22
CA TYR A 312 4.66 -31.26 22.32
C TYR A 312 5.56 -30.08 21.92
N ASN A 313 5.01 -28.89 21.65
CA ASN A 313 5.83 -27.76 21.20
C ASN A 313 5.52 -26.49 22.00
N PRO A 314 5.97 -26.40 23.28
CA PRO A 314 5.86 -25.15 24.00
C PRO A 314 6.79 -24.11 23.33
N PRO A 315 6.32 -22.88 23.06
CA PRO A 315 6.04 -21.96 24.14
C PRO A 315 4.78 -21.08 23.92
N ILE A 316 3.75 -21.54 23.25
CA ILE A 316 2.53 -20.73 23.13
C ILE A 316 1.61 -21.13 24.28
N ASP A 317 1.09 -20.11 24.99
CA ASP A 317 0.08 -20.28 26.02
C ASP A 317 -1.11 -21.07 25.44
N PRO A 318 -1.50 -22.22 26.01
CA PRO A 318 -2.64 -23.00 25.54
C PRO A 318 -3.91 -22.19 25.36
N VAL A 319 -4.11 -21.14 26.14
CA VAL A 319 -5.27 -20.23 26.04
C VAL A 319 -5.38 -19.58 24.68
N TRP A 320 -4.27 -19.26 24.02
CA TRP A 320 -4.29 -18.71 22.66
C TRP A 320 -4.72 -19.73 21.61
N CYS A 321 -4.51 -21.00 21.89
CA CYS A 321 -4.96 -22.08 21.03
C CYS A 321 -6.45 -22.40 21.22
N GLU A 322 -7.05 -21.97 22.32
CA GLU A 322 -8.47 -22.11 22.64
C GLU A 322 -9.28 -20.86 22.23
N ASP A 323 -8.63 -19.70 22.15
CA ASP A 323 -9.29 -18.42 21.83
C ASP A 323 -8.50 -17.60 20.78
N CYS A 324 -9.02 -17.57 19.56
CA CYS A 324 -8.42 -16.81 18.45
C CYS A 324 -8.36 -15.30 18.71
N SER A 325 -9.23 -14.72 19.55
CA SER A 325 -9.22 -13.29 19.85
C SER A 325 -8.02 -12.87 20.72
N LEU A 326 -7.46 -13.79 21.48
CA LEU A 326 -6.24 -13.54 22.25
C LEU A 326 -4.99 -13.51 21.38
N TYR A 327 -4.98 -14.32 20.32
CA TYR A 327 -3.88 -14.32 19.35
C TYR A 327 -3.96 -13.15 18.36
N TYR A 328 -5.17 -12.85 17.89
CA TYR A 328 -5.43 -11.74 16.95
C TYR A 328 -6.19 -10.63 17.69
N THR A 329 -5.48 -9.79 18.40
CA THR A 329 -6.04 -8.75 19.29
C THR A 329 -6.90 -7.71 18.57
N THR A 330 -6.78 -7.58 17.23
CA THR A 330 -7.61 -6.70 16.40
C THR A 330 -8.85 -7.40 15.84
N SER A 331 -9.04 -8.70 16.12
CA SER A 331 -10.17 -9.46 15.63
C SER A 331 -11.46 -9.21 16.40
N THR A 332 -12.57 -9.58 15.79
CA THR A 332 -13.89 -9.60 16.42
C THR A 332 -14.55 -10.97 16.25
N ARG A 333 -15.32 -11.40 17.22
CA ARG A 333 -16.22 -12.58 17.12
C ARG A 333 -17.58 -12.23 16.53
N ILE A 334 -17.86 -10.94 16.33
CA ILE A 334 -19.10 -10.47 15.71
C ILE A 334 -18.95 -10.61 14.20
N LYS A 335 -19.84 -11.40 13.57
CA LYS A 335 -19.89 -11.54 12.11
C LYS A 335 -20.14 -10.17 11.48
N PRO A 336 -19.23 -9.69 10.60
CA PRO A 336 -19.46 -8.44 9.88
C PRO A 336 -20.70 -8.54 8.99
N SER A 337 -21.47 -7.46 8.89
CA SER A 337 -22.72 -7.42 8.11
C SER A 337 -22.55 -7.73 6.62
N TYR A 338 -21.35 -7.49 6.09
CA TYR A 338 -21.01 -7.80 4.70
C TYR A 338 -20.60 -9.26 4.48
N TRP A 339 -20.44 -10.06 5.54
CA TRP A 339 -20.03 -11.45 5.39
C TRP A 339 -21.22 -12.31 4.97
N PRO A 340 -21.12 -13.11 3.88
CA PRO A 340 -22.21 -13.97 3.45
C PRO A 340 -22.54 -15.03 4.48
N ASP A 341 -23.76 -15.55 4.40
CA ASP A 341 -24.24 -16.67 5.23
C ASP A 341 -23.63 -18.00 4.78
#